data_8616776a445f9121baf8b0e9714dba2b
#
_entry.id   8616776a445f9121baf8b0e9714dba2b
#
_cell.length_a   1.000
_cell.length_b   1.000
_cell.length_c   1.000
_cell.angle_alpha   90.00
_cell.angle_beta   90.00
_cell.angle_gamma   90.00
#
_symmetry.space_group_name_H-M   'P 1'
#
loop_
_entity.id
_entity.type
_entity.pdbx_description
1 polymer ?
#
loop_
_entity_poly.entity_id
_entity_poly.type
_entity_poly.pdbx_seq_one_letter_code
_entity_poly.pdbx_strand_id
1 'polypeptide(L)'
;MAKKIQAVVKLQIPAGKATPAPPVGTALGPHGVNIMGFCKEFNAKTASQEGLIIPVLVTIFADRTFTFITKTPPAAVLLKRAANIAKGSAEPNKTKVGTVTVKQVEDIAKTKMPDLNADTLESAVKTVAGTARSMGLDVIQ
;
A
#
# COMPACT_ATOMS: atom_id res chain seq x y z
N MET A 1 -28.76 -11.53 3.91
CA MET A 1 -27.98 -12.77 4.03
C MET A 1 -26.54 -12.52 3.60
N ALA A 2 -25.59 -13.15 4.29
CA ALA A 2 -24.19 -13.04 3.93
C ALA A 2 -23.93 -13.76 2.60
N LYS A 3 -23.30 -13.08 1.67
CA LYS A 3 -22.91 -13.66 0.39
C LYS A 3 -21.69 -14.56 0.58
N LYS A 4 -21.65 -15.66 -0.16
CA LYS A 4 -20.50 -16.56 -0.11
C LYS A 4 -19.31 -15.91 -0.80
N ILE A 5 -18.18 -15.84 -0.10
CA ILE A 5 -16.94 -15.30 -0.64
C ILE A 5 -16.32 -16.33 -1.59
N GLN A 6 -16.11 -15.95 -2.85
CA GLN A 6 -15.44 -16.78 -3.84
C GLN A 6 -13.93 -16.64 -3.75
N ALA A 7 -13.45 -15.41 -3.64
CA ALA A 7 -12.02 -15.12 -3.60
C ALA A 7 -11.75 -13.77 -2.95
N VAL A 8 -10.53 -13.61 -2.44
CA VAL A 8 -10.02 -12.34 -1.94
C VAL A 8 -8.75 -12.02 -2.72
N VAL A 9 -8.70 -10.87 -3.36
CA VAL A 9 -7.57 -10.44 -4.19
C VAL A 9 -6.93 -9.21 -3.56
N LYS A 10 -5.61 -9.23 -3.44
CA LYS A 10 -4.82 -8.11 -2.93
C LYS A 10 -4.10 -7.44 -4.09
N LEU A 11 -4.25 -6.13 -4.22
CA LEU A 11 -3.66 -5.36 -5.29
C LEU A 11 -2.97 -4.11 -4.74
N GLN A 12 -1.98 -3.63 -5.46
CA GLN A 12 -1.37 -2.32 -5.22
C GLN A 12 -1.52 -1.50 -6.50
N ILE A 13 -2.26 -0.41 -6.43
CA ILE A 13 -2.61 0.40 -7.59
C ILE A 13 -2.28 1.85 -7.30
N PRO A 14 -1.67 2.59 -8.24
CA PRO A 14 -1.49 4.03 -8.10
C PRO A 14 -2.84 4.72 -7.91
N ALA A 15 -2.92 5.61 -6.91
CA ALA A 15 -4.16 6.30 -6.59
C ALA A 15 -4.69 7.10 -7.78
N GLY A 16 -5.97 6.98 -8.06
CA GLY A 16 -6.64 7.67 -9.15
C GLY A 16 -6.28 7.18 -10.55
N LYS A 17 -5.48 6.10 -10.66
CA LYS A 17 -4.98 5.61 -11.96
C LYS A 17 -5.29 4.13 -12.22
N ALA A 18 -6.34 3.61 -11.62
CA ALA A 18 -6.76 2.24 -11.89
C ALA A 18 -7.28 2.12 -13.33
N THR A 19 -6.78 1.13 -14.06
CA THR A 19 -7.18 0.86 -15.44
C THR A 19 -7.43 -0.64 -15.62
N PRO A 20 -8.19 -1.06 -16.65
CA PRO A 20 -8.39 -2.48 -16.94
C PRO A 20 -7.11 -3.23 -17.35
N ALA A 21 -6.04 -2.51 -17.65
CA ALA A 21 -4.75 -3.11 -17.97
C ALA A 21 -4.14 -3.82 -16.74
N PRO A 22 -3.15 -4.74 -16.93
CA PRO A 22 -2.48 -5.34 -15.79
C PRO A 22 -1.92 -4.27 -14.82
N PRO A 23 -1.95 -4.49 -13.48
CA PRO A 23 -2.28 -5.77 -12.82
C PRO A 23 -3.77 -5.99 -12.54
N VAL A 24 -4.62 -4.98 -12.71
CA VAL A 24 -6.03 -5.05 -12.33
C VAL A 24 -6.80 -6.07 -13.18
N GLY A 25 -6.69 -5.96 -14.49
CA GLY A 25 -7.38 -6.86 -15.42
C GLY A 25 -6.95 -8.31 -15.23
N THR A 26 -5.66 -8.55 -15.05
CA THR A 26 -5.11 -9.88 -14.85
C THR A 26 -5.58 -10.51 -13.54
N ALA A 27 -5.67 -9.71 -12.48
CA ALA A 27 -6.06 -10.19 -11.16
C ALA A 27 -7.57 -10.43 -11.04
N LEU A 28 -8.38 -9.56 -11.60
CA LEU A 28 -9.85 -9.61 -11.47
C LEU A 28 -10.55 -10.34 -12.62
N GLY A 29 -9.94 -10.40 -13.78
CA GLY A 29 -10.53 -11.02 -14.97
C GLY A 29 -10.99 -12.47 -14.78
N PRO A 30 -10.14 -13.36 -14.21
CA PRO A 30 -10.52 -14.76 -13.99
C PRO A 30 -11.74 -14.95 -13.09
N HIS A 31 -12.08 -13.96 -12.27
CA HIS A 31 -13.20 -14.03 -11.35
C HIS A 31 -14.51 -13.47 -11.94
N GLY A 32 -14.46 -12.96 -13.16
CA GLY A 32 -15.66 -12.44 -13.85
C GLY A 32 -16.22 -11.15 -13.25
N VAL A 33 -15.39 -10.38 -12.55
CA VAL A 33 -15.78 -9.12 -11.90
C VAL A 33 -15.85 -7.99 -12.94
N ASN A 34 -16.73 -7.01 -12.72
CA ASN A 34 -16.80 -5.82 -13.55
C ASN A 34 -15.60 -4.91 -13.28
N ILE A 35 -14.55 -5.07 -14.08
CA ILE A 35 -13.27 -4.36 -13.92
C ILE A 35 -13.45 -2.84 -14.06
N MET A 36 -14.25 -2.41 -15.04
CA MET A 36 -14.48 -0.97 -15.25
C MET A 36 -15.18 -0.32 -14.07
N GLY A 37 -16.17 -1.00 -13.48
CA GLY A 37 -16.86 -0.55 -12.28
C GLY A 37 -15.90 -0.41 -11.11
N PHE A 38 -15.04 -1.39 -10.90
CA PHE A 38 -14.00 -1.35 -9.87
C PHE A 38 -13.06 -0.15 -10.08
N CYS A 39 -12.56 0.04 -11.29
CA CYS A 39 -11.64 1.15 -11.60
C CYS A 39 -12.28 2.50 -11.31
N LYS A 40 -13.53 2.70 -11.71
CA LYS A 40 -14.28 3.93 -11.44
C LYS A 40 -14.39 4.22 -9.95
N GLU A 41 -14.84 3.24 -9.17
CA GLU A 41 -15.01 3.40 -7.73
C GLU A 41 -13.68 3.64 -7.02
N PHE A 42 -12.65 2.89 -7.37
CA PHE A 42 -11.31 3.06 -6.81
C PHE A 42 -10.76 4.46 -7.10
N ASN A 43 -10.83 4.89 -8.36
CA ASN A 43 -10.34 6.21 -8.75
C ASN A 43 -11.07 7.32 -8.01
N ALA A 44 -12.40 7.21 -7.83
CA ALA A 44 -13.18 8.18 -7.08
C ALA A 44 -12.75 8.25 -5.61
N LYS A 45 -12.52 7.08 -4.98
CA LYS A 45 -12.11 7.02 -3.57
C LYS A 45 -10.69 7.50 -3.32
N THR A 46 -9.80 7.31 -4.29
CA THR A 46 -8.37 7.61 -4.11
C THR A 46 -7.92 8.89 -4.82
N ALA A 47 -8.83 9.65 -5.40
CA ALA A 47 -8.51 10.89 -6.12
C ALA A 47 -7.72 11.89 -5.27
N SER A 48 -8.03 11.97 -3.98
CA SER A 48 -7.34 12.87 -3.04
C SER A 48 -5.92 12.42 -2.67
N GLN A 49 -5.55 11.18 -3.01
CA GLN A 49 -4.27 10.57 -2.66
C GLN A 49 -3.40 10.34 -3.88
N GLU A 50 -3.62 11.11 -4.93
CA GLU A 50 -2.88 10.97 -6.19
C GLU A 50 -1.38 11.07 -5.96
N GLY A 51 -0.63 10.23 -6.67
CA GLY A 51 0.82 10.13 -6.54
C GLY A 51 1.29 9.09 -5.54
N LEU A 52 0.37 8.45 -4.80
CA LEU A 52 0.70 7.36 -3.87
C LEU A 52 0.20 6.03 -4.43
N ILE A 53 0.88 4.94 -4.04
CA ILE A 53 0.41 3.59 -4.34
C ILE A 53 -0.50 3.17 -3.19
N ILE A 54 -1.71 2.75 -3.52
CA ILE A 54 -2.72 2.36 -2.53
C ILE A 54 -2.93 0.85 -2.56
N PRO A 55 -2.70 0.13 -1.45
CA PRO A 55 -3.05 -1.27 -1.36
C PRO A 55 -4.58 -1.42 -1.30
N VAL A 56 -5.11 -2.37 -2.03
CA VAL A 56 -6.55 -2.66 -2.09
C VAL A 56 -6.77 -4.13 -1.79
N LEU A 57 -7.74 -4.40 -0.93
CA LEU A 57 -8.22 -5.74 -0.66
C LEU A 57 -9.60 -5.88 -1.28
N VAL A 58 -9.71 -6.64 -2.36
CA VAL A 58 -10.97 -6.86 -3.09
C VAL A 58 -11.54 -8.20 -2.68
N THR A 59 -12.75 -8.19 -2.12
CA THR A 59 -13.50 -9.40 -1.80
C THR A 59 -14.51 -9.67 -2.92
N ILE A 60 -14.41 -10.85 -3.54
CA ILE A 60 -15.26 -11.26 -4.65
C ILE A 60 -16.24 -12.33 -4.16
N PHE A 61 -17.51 -12.11 -4.42
CA PHE A 61 -18.57 -13.02 -4.00
C PHE A 61 -18.97 -13.97 -5.13
N ALA A 62 -19.66 -15.06 -4.76
CA ALA A 62 -20.07 -16.09 -5.72
C ALA A 62 -20.99 -15.59 -6.82
N ASP A 63 -21.73 -14.50 -6.59
CA ASP A 63 -22.60 -13.87 -7.58
C ASP A 63 -21.88 -12.88 -8.50
N ARG A 64 -20.54 -12.86 -8.46
CA ARG A 64 -19.66 -11.97 -9.23
C ARG A 64 -19.71 -10.50 -8.81
N THR A 65 -20.33 -10.19 -7.69
CA THR A 65 -20.24 -8.87 -7.09
C THR A 65 -18.95 -8.77 -6.28
N PHE A 66 -18.53 -7.55 -5.97
CA PHE A 66 -17.32 -7.33 -5.21
C PHE A 66 -17.50 -6.19 -4.21
N THR A 67 -16.69 -6.23 -3.17
CA THR A 67 -16.46 -5.09 -2.28
C THR A 67 -14.97 -4.91 -2.14
N PHE A 68 -14.53 -3.70 -1.86
CA PHE A 68 -13.09 -3.46 -1.67
C PHE A 68 -12.85 -2.47 -0.54
N ILE A 69 -11.67 -2.64 0.08
CA ILE A 69 -11.18 -1.78 1.14
C ILE A 69 -9.83 -1.24 0.70
N THR A 70 -9.67 0.07 0.76
CA THR A 70 -8.37 0.71 0.53
C THR A 70 -7.63 0.84 1.85
N LYS A 71 -6.33 0.58 1.84
CA LYS A 71 -5.47 0.69 3.01
C LYS A 71 -4.54 1.89 2.85
N THR A 72 -3.81 2.21 3.91
CA THR A 72 -2.80 3.26 3.83
C THR A 72 -1.67 2.85 2.89
N PRO A 73 -0.94 3.81 2.27
CA PRO A 73 0.17 3.47 1.38
C PRO A 73 1.19 2.57 2.06
N PRO A 74 1.87 1.66 1.30
CA PRO A 74 2.90 0.81 1.89
C PRO A 74 4.01 1.63 2.53
N ALA A 75 4.54 1.16 3.66
CA ALA A 75 5.63 1.84 4.38
C ALA A 75 6.83 2.09 3.47
N ALA A 76 7.15 1.12 2.61
CA ALA A 76 8.27 1.25 1.65
C ALA A 76 8.08 2.44 0.70
N VAL A 77 6.88 2.67 0.21
CA VAL A 77 6.58 3.79 -0.68
C VAL A 77 6.74 5.12 0.05
N LEU A 78 6.22 5.21 1.26
CA LEU A 78 6.33 6.41 2.10
C LEU A 78 7.79 6.71 2.46
N LEU A 79 8.57 5.68 2.77
CA LEU A 79 10.00 5.82 3.09
C LEU A 79 10.81 6.27 1.88
N LYS A 80 10.55 5.73 0.69
CA LYS A 80 11.22 6.19 -0.54
C LYS A 80 10.94 7.66 -0.80
N ARG A 81 9.72 8.07 -0.59
CA ARG A 81 9.32 9.48 -0.77
C ARG A 81 10.00 10.38 0.25
N ALA A 82 10.04 9.97 1.51
CA ALA A 82 10.70 10.73 2.58
C ALA A 82 12.20 10.87 2.36
N ALA A 83 12.85 9.79 1.90
CA ALA A 83 14.28 9.78 1.60
C ALA A 83 14.61 10.35 0.21
N ASN A 84 13.61 10.65 -0.59
CA ASN A 84 13.73 11.15 -1.96
C ASN A 84 14.55 10.24 -2.87
N ILE A 85 14.30 8.94 -2.78
CA ILE A 85 14.95 7.91 -3.62
C ILE A 85 13.92 7.19 -4.48
N ALA A 86 14.36 6.72 -5.65
CA ALA A 86 13.48 6.00 -6.57
C ALA A 86 13.38 4.51 -6.25
N LYS A 87 14.44 3.92 -5.70
CA LYS A 87 14.53 2.48 -5.44
C LYS A 87 15.34 2.21 -4.17
N GLY A 88 14.91 1.21 -3.41
CA GLY A 88 15.66 0.71 -2.25
C GLY A 88 16.90 -0.06 -2.67
N SER A 89 17.76 -0.38 -1.70
CA SER A 89 18.98 -1.14 -1.92
C SER A 89 18.70 -2.62 -2.19
N ALA A 90 19.45 -3.22 -3.11
CA ALA A 90 19.45 -4.65 -3.33
C ALA A 90 20.23 -5.39 -2.22
N GLU A 91 21.18 -4.72 -1.60
CA GLU A 91 22.01 -5.25 -0.50
C GLU A 91 21.98 -4.31 0.69
N PRO A 92 20.83 -4.22 1.43
CA PRO A 92 20.62 -3.18 2.43
C PRO A 92 21.58 -3.22 3.62
N ASN A 93 22.15 -4.38 3.92
CA ASN A 93 23.12 -4.54 4.99
C ASN A 93 24.52 -4.08 4.59
N LYS A 94 24.79 -3.92 3.32
CA LYS A 94 26.10 -3.52 2.79
C LYS A 94 26.05 -2.14 2.14
N THR A 95 25.04 -1.89 1.31
CA THR A 95 24.92 -0.66 0.54
C THR A 95 23.73 0.15 1.02
N LYS A 96 24.00 1.32 1.60
CA LYS A 96 22.96 2.26 2.01
C LYS A 96 22.68 3.23 0.86
N VAL A 97 21.41 3.52 0.61
CA VAL A 97 20.98 4.36 -0.53
C VAL A 97 20.40 5.70 -0.10
N GLY A 98 20.21 5.92 1.20
CA GLY A 98 19.67 7.18 1.70
C GLY A 98 19.53 7.18 3.20
N THR A 99 18.99 8.28 3.71
CA THR A 99 18.73 8.46 5.14
C THR A 99 17.34 9.02 5.35
N VAL A 100 16.74 8.71 6.49
CA VAL A 100 15.49 9.31 6.96
C VAL A 100 15.69 9.76 8.42
N THR A 101 15.02 10.83 8.80
CA THR A 101 15.06 11.30 10.18
C THR A 101 14.03 10.55 11.03
N VAL A 102 14.25 10.50 12.33
CA VAL A 102 13.29 9.91 13.28
C VAL A 102 11.93 10.61 13.14
N LYS A 103 11.93 11.92 12.94
CA LYS A 103 10.69 12.68 12.76
C LYS A 103 9.91 12.21 11.52
N GLN A 104 10.61 11.98 10.40
CA GLN A 104 9.98 11.45 9.17
C GLN A 104 9.40 10.05 9.42
N VAL A 105 10.12 9.21 10.15
CA VAL A 105 9.65 7.87 10.53
C VAL A 105 8.42 7.96 11.42
N GLU A 106 8.38 8.89 12.38
CA GLU A 106 7.21 9.13 13.22
C GLU A 106 5.99 9.56 12.41
N ASP A 107 6.17 10.46 11.44
CA ASP A 107 5.08 10.92 10.57
C ASP A 107 4.51 9.76 9.74
N ILE A 108 5.38 8.91 9.20
CA ILE A 108 4.98 7.71 8.47
C ILE A 108 4.24 6.74 9.38
N ALA A 109 4.74 6.54 10.60
CA ALA A 109 4.11 5.68 11.59
C ALA A 109 2.70 6.16 11.94
N LYS A 110 2.51 7.46 12.11
CA LYS A 110 1.19 8.06 12.37
C LYS A 110 0.23 7.82 11.22
N THR A 111 0.69 7.96 9.98
CA THR A 111 -0.10 7.70 8.78
C THR A 111 -0.52 6.23 8.69
N LYS A 112 0.38 5.33 9.10
CA LYS A 112 0.16 3.88 9.03
C LYS A 112 -0.60 3.29 10.23
N MET A 113 -0.75 4.04 11.33
CA MET A 113 -1.36 3.52 12.57
C MET A 113 -2.67 2.76 12.35
N PRO A 114 -3.61 3.22 11.49
CA PRO A 114 -4.86 2.48 11.27
C PRO A 114 -4.67 1.06 10.76
N ASP A 115 -3.57 0.78 10.05
CA ASP A 115 -3.29 -0.53 9.46
C ASP A 115 -2.30 -1.36 10.29
N LEU A 116 -1.69 -0.76 11.31
CA LEU A 116 -0.69 -1.43 12.12
C LEU A 116 -1.29 -2.11 13.34
N ASN A 117 -0.65 -3.19 13.77
CA ASN A 117 -0.98 -3.91 15.00
C ASN A 117 -0.21 -3.36 16.20
N ALA A 118 0.27 -2.13 16.12
CA ALA A 118 1.02 -1.49 17.20
C ALA A 118 0.06 -0.74 18.14
N ASP A 119 0.23 -0.94 19.44
CA ASP A 119 -0.59 -0.29 20.45
C ASP A 119 -0.16 1.15 20.70
N THR A 120 1.11 1.45 20.50
CA THR A 120 1.69 2.76 20.76
C THR A 120 2.40 3.31 19.54
N LEU A 121 2.56 4.62 19.47
CA LEU A 121 3.31 5.28 18.41
C LEU A 121 4.78 4.82 18.42
N GLU A 122 5.37 4.62 19.60
CA GLU A 122 6.73 4.15 19.73
C GLU A 122 6.93 2.78 19.05
N SER A 123 6.01 1.84 19.28
CA SER A 123 6.02 0.53 18.62
C SER A 123 5.88 0.66 17.10
N ALA A 124 5.00 1.55 16.64
CA ALA A 124 4.82 1.81 15.22
C ALA A 124 6.10 2.38 14.59
N VAL A 125 6.77 3.30 15.29
CA VAL A 125 8.05 3.88 14.84
C VAL A 125 9.10 2.78 14.67
N LYS A 126 9.20 1.85 15.61
CA LYS A 126 10.14 0.72 15.53
C LYS A 126 9.85 -0.15 14.30
N THR A 127 8.57 -0.40 14.02
CA THR A 127 8.13 -1.19 12.85
C THR A 127 8.57 -0.51 11.56
N VAL A 128 8.32 0.78 11.42
CA VAL A 128 8.68 1.54 10.23
C VAL A 128 10.20 1.65 10.09
N ALA A 129 10.91 1.87 11.19
CA ALA A 129 12.38 1.92 11.20
C ALA A 129 13.00 0.60 10.74
N GLY A 130 12.41 -0.55 11.11
CA GLY A 130 12.82 -1.86 10.63
C GLY A 130 12.66 -1.99 9.12
N THR A 131 11.55 -1.50 8.57
CA THR A 131 11.32 -1.47 7.13
C THR A 131 12.35 -0.58 6.42
N ALA A 132 12.66 0.59 6.99
CA ALA A 132 13.69 1.49 6.45
C ALA A 132 15.05 0.80 6.38
N ARG A 133 15.41 0.11 7.45
CA ARG A 133 16.67 -0.64 7.50
C ARG A 133 16.72 -1.72 6.43
N SER A 134 15.62 -2.43 6.21
CA SER A 134 15.53 -3.46 5.18
C SER A 134 15.61 -2.91 3.76
N MET A 135 15.38 -1.61 3.59
CA MET A 135 15.49 -0.92 2.29
C MET A 135 16.86 -0.29 2.05
N GLY A 136 17.76 -0.37 3.03
CA GLY A 136 19.05 0.29 2.94
C GLY A 136 19.02 1.77 3.30
N LEU A 137 18.06 2.17 4.14
CA LEU A 137 17.98 3.53 4.68
C LEU A 137 18.50 3.57 6.10
N ASP A 138 19.30 4.59 6.43
CA ASP A 138 19.72 4.85 7.80
C ASP A 138 18.72 5.79 8.47
N VAL A 139 18.33 5.46 9.69
CA VAL A 139 17.45 6.32 10.49
C VAL A 139 18.34 7.19 11.39
N ILE A 140 18.27 8.50 11.19
CA ILE A 140 19.08 9.49 11.93
C ILE A 140 18.17 10.41 12.73
N GLN A 141 18.73 10.99 13.79
CA GLN A 141 18.00 11.95 14.61
C GLN A 141 17.97 13.34 14.01
#